data_e3bb37906b51a3560e4b45901d20ce08
#
_entry.id   e3bb37906b51a3560e4b45901d20ce08
#
_cell.length_a   1.000
_cell.length_b   1.000
_cell.length_c   1.000
_cell.angle_alpha   90.00
_cell.angle_beta   90.00
_cell.angle_gamma   90.00
#
_symmetry.space_group_name_H-M   'P 1'
#
loop_
_entity.id
_entity.type
_entity.pdbx_description
1 polymer ?
#
loop_
_entity_poly.entity_id
_entity_poly.type
_entity_poly.pdbx_seq_one_letter_code
_entity_poly.pdbx_strand_id
1 'polypeptide(L)'
;MKKVVLALCAMGSVTLATPAYATVEVSAPTSVGCATGPLAPPADTCAGYYSNNQFSNANVGAQQSAIDLLLGAGNYTVDWNALNGAGLVVSGSDVNALNNLLANAGGEVLLGLHWGNVPESGNTPYGNVSAFYLWNNAAPGSIHLTDTQGYSNAVLYRATSTAVPEPATWAMMLLGFGAVGMASRSRRRTRLLAQIA
;
A
#
# COMPACT_ATOMS: atom_id res chain seq x y z
N MET A 1 -59.62 30.59 -54.52
CA MET A 1 -59.02 29.37 -53.98
C MET A 1 -57.66 29.72 -53.41
N LYS A 2 -57.53 29.92 -52.09
CA LYS A 2 -56.26 30.28 -51.43
C LYS A 2 -55.63 28.99 -50.93
N LYS A 3 -54.43 28.69 -51.45
CA LYS A 3 -53.62 27.54 -50.96
C LYS A 3 -52.85 27.98 -49.73
N VAL A 4 -53.14 27.34 -48.59
CA VAL A 4 -52.38 27.49 -47.36
C VAL A 4 -51.24 26.50 -47.43
N VAL A 5 -49.98 26.99 -47.38
CA VAL A 5 -48.78 26.18 -47.27
C VAL A 5 -48.43 26.07 -45.79
N LEU A 6 -48.59 24.88 -45.25
CA LEU A 6 -48.12 24.54 -43.87
C LEU A 6 -46.61 24.32 -43.92
N ALA A 7 -45.87 25.19 -43.27
CA ALA A 7 -44.44 24.96 -43.02
C ALA A 7 -44.26 24.12 -41.76
N LEU A 8 -43.78 22.89 -41.92
CA LEU A 8 -43.40 22.01 -40.81
C LEU A 8 -42.02 22.44 -40.27
N CYS A 9 -41.98 23.07 -39.10
CA CYS A 9 -40.76 23.29 -38.37
C CYS A 9 -40.27 21.97 -37.77
N ALA A 10 -39.23 21.38 -38.35
CA ALA A 10 -38.54 20.25 -37.72
C ALA A 10 -37.70 20.79 -36.53
N MET A 11 -38.21 20.58 -35.33
CA MET A 11 -37.40 20.79 -34.10
C MET A 11 -36.35 19.70 -34.02
N GLY A 12 -35.12 20.02 -34.39
CA GLY A 12 -33.95 19.19 -34.16
C GLY A 12 -33.65 19.11 -32.68
N SER A 13 -33.87 17.95 -32.12
CA SER A 13 -33.47 17.65 -30.72
C SER A 13 -31.94 17.62 -30.65
N VAL A 14 -31.33 18.67 -30.08
CA VAL A 14 -29.91 18.67 -29.71
C VAL A 14 -29.77 17.78 -28.51
N THR A 15 -29.38 16.54 -28.71
CA THR A 15 -28.92 15.66 -27.62
C THR A 15 -27.60 16.21 -27.14
N LEU A 16 -27.59 16.88 -25.99
CA LEU A 16 -26.38 17.17 -25.23
C LEU A 16 -25.79 15.83 -24.81
N ALA A 17 -24.69 15.43 -25.50
CA ALA A 17 -23.88 14.32 -25.06
C ALA A 17 -23.29 14.73 -23.70
N THR A 18 -23.80 14.17 -22.62
CA THR A 18 -23.15 14.24 -21.32
C THR A 18 -21.79 13.58 -21.47
N PRO A 19 -20.67 14.21 -21.02
CA PRO A 19 -19.40 13.54 -21.00
C PRO A 19 -19.56 12.26 -20.18
N ALA A 20 -19.36 11.12 -20.83
CA ALA A 20 -19.22 9.86 -20.13
C ALA A 20 -17.95 9.98 -19.27
N TYR A 21 -18.10 10.34 -18.02
CA TYR A 21 -17.06 10.07 -17.04
C TYR A 21 -16.89 8.56 -17.07
N ALA A 22 -15.70 8.09 -17.48
CA ALA A 22 -15.35 6.70 -17.34
C ALA A 22 -15.51 6.39 -15.85
N THR A 23 -16.59 5.69 -15.51
CA THR A 23 -16.75 5.13 -14.19
C THR A 23 -15.59 4.19 -14.03
N VAL A 24 -14.65 4.51 -13.14
CA VAL A 24 -13.60 3.60 -12.72
C VAL A 24 -14.34 2.36 -12.22
N GLU A 25 -14.32 1.28 -13.00
CA GLU A 25 -14.80 0.00 -12.49
C GLU A 25 -13.88 -0.38 -11.35
N VAL A 26 -14.39 -0.20 -10.14
CA VAL A 26 -13.76 -0.69 -8.93
C VAL A 26 -13.90 -2.21 -8.97
N SER A 27 -12.90 -2.89 -9.52
CA SER A 27 -12.83 -4.33 -9.43
C SER A 27 -12.83 -4.72 -7.96
N ALA A 28 -13.77 -5.58 -7.57
CA ALA A 28 -13.77 -6.13 -6.23
C ALA A 28 -12.38 -6.71 -5.93
N PRO A 29 -11.87 -6.63 -4.69
CA PRO A 29 -10.58 -7.19 -4.33
C PRO A 29 -10.60 -8.68 -4.67
N THR A 30 -9.76 -9.07 -5.62
CA THR A 30 -9.63 -10.46 -6.05
C THR A 30 -8.21 -10.91 -5.73
N SER A 31 -8.07 -12.11 -5.18
CA SER A 31 -6.76 -12.78 -5.07
C SER A 31 -6.20 -13.19 -6.43
N VAL A 32 -6.92 -12.88 -7.52
CA VAL A 32 -6.61 -13.26 -8.89
C VAL A 32 -6.59 -11.97 -9.72
N GLY A 33 -5.61 -11.80 -10.59
CA GLY A 33 -5.45 -10.67 -11.48
C GLY A 33 -4.30 -9.75 -11.07
N CYS A 34 -4.53 -8.74 -10.25
CA CYS A 34 -3.46 -7.82 -9.87
C CYS A 34 -2.51 -8.38 -8.79
N ALA A 35 -2.93 -9.34 -7.96
CA ALA A 35 -2.08 -9.91 -6.91
C ALA A 35 -0.85 -10.67 -7.44
N THR A 36 -0.91 -11.16 -8.67
CA THR A 36 0.20 -11.83 -9.38
C THR A 36 0.99 -10.88 -10.28
N GLY A 37 0.86 -9.58 -10.08
CA GLY A 37 1.57 -8.56 -10.84
C GLY A 37 3.09 -8.61 -10.67
N PRO A 38 3.82 -7.57 -11.08
CA PRO A 38 5.29 -7.53 -11.11
C PRO A 38 5.89 -7.35 -9.71
N LEU A 39 5.38 -8.07 -8.72
CA LEU A 39 5.79 -8.03 -7.32
C LEU A 39 6.17 -9.42 -6.81
N ALA A 40 7.22 -9.49 -6.01
CA ALA A 40 7.60 -10.66 -5.24
C ALA A 40 7.82 -10.26 -3.77
N PRO A 41 7.31 -11.04 -2.80
CA PRO A 41 6.34 -12.12 -2.99
C PRO A 41 5.00 -11.58 -3.53
N PRO A 42 4.16 -12.41 -4.16
CA PRO A 42 2.82 -12.01 -4.56
C PRO A 42 2.04 -11.43 -3.39
N ALA A 43 1.21 -10.42 -3.64
CA ALA A 43 0.33 -9.88 -2.62
C ALA A 43 -0.78 -10.88 -2.27
N ASP A 44 -1.24 -10.86 -1.02
CA ASP A 44 -2.36 -11.70 -0.58
C ASP A 44 -3.67 -11.27 -1.23
N THR A 45 -3.88 -9.96 -1.36
CA THR A 45 -5.03 -9.36 -2.06
C THR A 45 -4.61 -8.08 -2.76
N CYS A 46 -5.41 -7.66 -3.74
CA CYS A 46 -5.20 -6.39 -4.43
C CYS A 46 -6.52 -5.76 -4.88
N ALA A 47 -6.49 -4.44 -5.08
CA ALA A 47 -7.56 -3.67 -5.71
C ALA A 47 -7.00 -2.93 -6.93
N GLY A 48 -7.54 -3.13 -8.10
CA GLY A 48 -7.08 -2.55 -9.38
C GLY A 48 -7.46 -3.46 -10.55
N TYR A 49 -7.14 -3.15 -11.78
CA TYR A 49 -6.36 -1.94 -12.10
C TYR A 49 -7.27 -0.73 -12.35
N TYR A 50 -6.93 0.41 -11.78
CA TYR A 50 -7.63 1.67 -12.00
C TYR A 50 -6.94 2.48 -13.10
N SER A 51 -7.72 3.10 -13.97
CA SER A 51 -7.19 3.97 -15.02
C SER A 51 -6.45 5.17 -14.43
N ASN A 52 -5.38 5.57 -15.08
CA ASN A 52 -4.54 6.71 -14.73
C ASN A 52 -3.81 6.62 -13.38
N ASN A 53 -3.03 7.66 -13.10
CA ASN A 53 -2.34 7.80 -11.82
C ASN A 53 -3.33 8.20 -10.73
N GLN A 54 -3.58 7.29 -9.79
CA GLN A 54 -4.43 7.54 -8.63
C GLN A 54 -3.67 8.20 -7.46
N PHE A 55 -2.34 8.23 -7.49
CA PHE A 55 -1.50 8.67 -6.38
C PHE A 55 -1.23 10.18 -6.43
N SER A 56 -2.24 10.95 -6.06
CA SER A 56 -2.16 12.40 -5.92
C SER A 56 -3.18 12.88 -4.89
N ASN A 57 -2.98 14.10 -4.37
CA ASN A 57 -3.93 14.72 -3.46
C ASN A 57 -5.35 14.89 -4.08
N ALA A 58 -5.42 15.07 -5.38
CA ALA A 58 -6.71 15.21 -6.08
C ALA A 58 -7.54 13.90 -6.08
N ASN A 59 -6.89 12.75 -5.93
CA ASN A 59 -7.51 11.43 -6.03
C ASN A 59 -7.68 10.71 -4.68
N VAL A 60 -7.59 11.44 -3.54
CA VAL A 60 -7.72 10.86 -2.20
C VAL A 60 -9.01 10.04 -2.03
N GLY A 61 -10.13 10.49 -2.60
CA GLY A 61 -11.38 9.74 -2.55
C GLY A 61 -11.32 8.38 -3.25
N ALA A 62 -10.65 8.30 -4.42
CA ALA A 62 -10.45 7.04 -5.13
C ALA A 62 -9.49 6.11 -4.38
N GLN A 63 -8.42 6.66 -3.80
CA GLN A 63 -7.49 5.93 -2.95
C GLN A 63 -8.20 5.34 -1.73
N GLN A 64 -9.02 6.15 -1.05
CA GLN A 64 -9.81 5.71 0.10
C GLN A 64 -10.73 4.55 -0.26
N SER A 65 -11.46 4.67 -1.39
CA SER A 65 -12.37 3.62 -1.83
C SER A 65 -11.65 2.29 -2.11
N ALA A 66 -10.48 2.34 -2.74
CA ALA A 66 -9.67 1.16 -3.01
C ALA A 66 -9.15 0.52 -1.71
N ILE A 67 -8.73 1.34 -0.75
CA ILE A 67 -8.23 0.89 0.55
C ILE A 67 -9.34 0.29 1.40
N ASP A 68 -10.54 0.90 1.37
CA ASP A 68 -11.71 0.37 2.07
C ASP A 68 -12.14 -1.01 1.54
N LEU A 69 -11.90 -1.29 0.25
CA LEU A 69 -12.12 -2.62 -0.31
C LEU A 69 -11.14 -3.66 0.25
N LEU A 70 -9.88 -3.27 0.52
CA LEU A 70 -8.83 -4.19 0.99
C LEU A 70 -8.88 -4.39 2.50
N LEU A 71 -9.06 -3.31 3.26
CA LEU A 71 -8.99 -3.32 4.72
C LEU A 71 -10.36 -3.32 5.40
N GLY A 72 -11.44 -3.05 4.66
CA GLY A 72 -12.76 -2.73 5.21
C GLY A 72 -12.89 -1.25 5.56
N ALA A 73 -14.10 -0.71 5.36
CA ALA A 73 -14.39 0.70 5.56
C ALA A 73 -14.09 1.14 7.01
N GLY A 74 -13.42 2.27 7.13
CA GLY A 74 -13.08 2.89 8.42
C GLY A 74 -11.83 2.33 9.12
N ASN A 75 -11.18 1.30 8.58
CA ASN A 75 -9.96 0.74 9.16
C ASN A 75 -8.69 1.53 8.80
N TYR A 76 -8.78 2.41 7.81
CA TYR A 76 -7.71 3.31 7.40
C TYR A 76 -8.31 4.61 6.86
N THR A 77 -7.62 5.73 7.08
CA THR A 77 -7.99 7.02 6.49
C THR A 77 -6.80 7.57 5.72
N VAL A 78 -7.01 7.90 4.46
CA VAL A 78 -5.96 8.45 3.61
C VAL A 78 -5.74 9.92 3.95
N ASP A 79 -4.58 10.23 4.53
CA ASP A 79 -4.07 11.59 4.69
C ASP A 79 -2.87 11.79 3.77
N TRP A 80 -3.12 12.39 2.62
CA TRP A 80 -2.08 12.63 1.61
C TRP A 80 -0.94 13.51 2.12
N ASN A 81 -1.24 14.51 2.92
CA ASN A 81 -0.23 15.42 3.43
C ASN A 81 0.68 14.71 4.44
N ALA A 82 0.09 13.89 5.30
CA ALA A 82 0.86 13.07 6.23
C ALA A 82 1.75 12.05 5.51
N LEU A 83 1.22 11.35 4.49
CA LEU A 83 1.99 10.39 3.69
C LEU A 83 3.18 11.06 2.99
N ASN A 84 2.94 12.19 2.33
CA ASN A 84 3.99 12.93 1.63
C ASN A 84 5.02 13.52 2.60
N GLY A 85 4.58 14.09 3.72
CA GLY A 85 5.44 14.64 4.76
C GLY A 85 6.31 13.58 5.46
N ALA A 86 5.83 12.35 5.55
CA ALA A 86 6.57 11.21 6.10
C ALA A 86 7.53 10.54 5.09
N GLY A 87 7.59 11.01 3.83
CA GLY A 87 8.41 10.41 2.79
C GLY A 87 7.90 9.04 2.31
N LEU A 88 6.61 8.77 2.48
CA LEU A 88 5.98 7.51 2.09
C LEU A 88 5.47 7.52 0.64
N VAL A 89 5.72 8.61 -0.08
CA VAL A 89 5.37 8.79 -1.49
C VAL A 89 6.65 8.84 -2.32
N VAL A 90 6.79 7.90 -3.23
CA VAL A 90 7.85 7.89 -4.25
C VAL A 90 7.27 8.39 -5.55
N SER A 91 7.75 9.54 -6.02
CA SER A 91 7.35 10.11 -7.30
C SER A 91 8.41 9.82 -8.37
N GLY A 92 7.94 9.47 -9.56
CA GLY A 92 8.81 9.09 -10.67
C GLY A 92 9.25 7.63 -10.61
N SER A 93 10.01 7.21 -11.62
CA SER A 93 10.43 5.83 -11.85
C SER A 93 11.70 5.41 -11.06
N ASP A 94 11.97 6.05 -9.93
CA ASP A 94 13.13 5.72 -9.10
C ASP A 94 12.90 4.44 -8.30
N VAL A 95 13.37 3.33 -8.85
CA VAL A 95 13.29 2.00 -8.22
C VAL A 95 14.14 1.93 -6.94
N ASN A 96 15.24 2.68 -6.84
CA ASN A 96 16.05 2.69 -5.63
C ASN A 96 15.31 3.37 -4.48
N ALA A 97 14.60 4.47 -4.76
CA ALA A 97 13.74 5.12 -3.77
C ALA A 97 12.62 4.18 -3.30
N LEU A 98 12.00 3.42 -4.21
CA LEU A 98 11.01 2.40 -3.85
C LEU A 98 11.64 1.29 -2.99
N ASN A 99 12.79 0.76 -3.37
CA ASN A 99 13.46 -0.29 -2.59
C ASN A 99 13.84 0.20 -1.18
N ASN A 100 14.30 1.45 -1.06
CA ASN A 100 14.57 2.07 0.24
C ASN A 100 13.30 2.21 1.09
N LEU A 101 12.18 2.60 0.47
CA LEU A 101 10.89 2.68 1.13
C LEU A 101 10.43 1.32 1.67
N LEU A 102 10.65 0.25 0.90
CA LEU A 102 10.23 -1.11 1.24
C LEU A 102 11.23 -1.86 2.12
N ALA A 103 12.45 -1.38 2.29
CA ALA A 103 13.52 -2.08 3.01
C ALA A 103 13.14 -2.49 4.44
N ASN A 104 12.31 -1.71 5.10
CA ASN A 104 11.83 -1.97 6.46
C ASN A 104 10.32 -2.28 6.51
N ALA A 105 9.64 -2.31 5.37
CA ALA A 105 8.23 -2.64 5.31
C ALA A 105 8.03 -4.13 5.61
N GLY A 106 7.19 -4.42 6.60
CA GLY A 106 6.88 -5.78 7.01
C GLY A 106 5.60 -5.85 7.83
N GLY A 107 5.17 -7.06 8.17
CA GLY A 107 3.87 -7.29 8.79
C GLY A 107 2.73 -7.05 7.80
N GLU A 108 1.68 -6.36 8.21
CA GLU A 108 0.65 -5.91 7.27
C GLU A 108 1.19 -4.73 6.46
N VAL A 109 1.31 -4.90 5.13
CA VAL A 109 1.83 -3.90 4.21
C VAL A 109 0.76 -3.56 3.18
N LEU A 110 0.44 -2.26 3.07
CA LEU A 110 -0.46 -1.73 2.05
C LEU A 110 0.32 -0.77 1.15
N LEU A 111 0.50 -1.17 -0.10
CA LEU A 111 1.31 -0.49 -1.11
C LEU A 111 0.46 -0.13 -2.32
N GLY A 112 0.50 1.13 -2.75
CA GLY A 112 -0.02 1.58 -4.03
C GLY A 112 1.09 1.69 -5.07
N LEU A 113 0.86 1.21 -6.28
CA LEU A 113 1.78 1.31 -7.41
C LEU A 113 1.08 1.83 -8.66
N HIS A 114 1.76 2.69 -9.39
CA HIS A 114 1.33 3.20 -10.68
C HIS A 114 2.33 2.82 -11.76
N TRP A 115 1.80 2.33 -12.87
CA TRP A 115 2.53 2.13 -14.11
C TRP A 115 2.09 3.15 -15.13
N GLY A 116 3.06 3.81 -15.78
CA GLY A 116 2.82 4.69 -16.90
C GLY A 116 2.36 3.92 -18.14
N ASN A 117 2.40 4.57 -19.28
CA ASN A 117 1.93 3.98 -20.53
C ASN A 117 2.85 2.83 -21.00
N VAL A 118 2.52 1.62 -20.61
CA VAL A 118 3.29 0.39 -20.89
C VAL A 118 2.53 -0.45 -21.90
N PRO A 119 3.20 -0.95 -22.96
CA PRO A 119 2.62 -1.98 -23.82
C PRO A 119 2.44 -3.28 -23.03
N GLU A 120 1.43 -4.07 -23.39
CA GLU A 120 1.20 -5.38 -22.79
C GLU A 120 2.44 -6.25 -22.96
N SER A 121 3.07 -6.61 -21.84
CA SER A 121 4.28 -7.43 -21.81
C SER A 121 4.38 -8.20 -20.50
N GLY A 122 4.31 -9.51 -20.57
CA GLY A 122 4.54 -10.39 -19.43
C GLY A 122 3.59 -10.15 -18.24
N ASN A 123 4.15 -9.89 -17.07
CA ASN A 123 3.42 -9.67 -15.82
C ASN A 123 3.12 -8.19 -15.52
N THR A 124 3.50 -7.28 -16.40
CA THR A 124 3.22 -5.85 -16.22
C THR A 124 1.79 -5.53 -16.62
N PRO A 125 1.09 -4.68 -15.87
CA PRO A 125 -0.23 -4.21 -16.25
C PRO A 125 -0.17 -3.38 -17.53
N TYR A 126 -1.15 -3.58 -18.39
CA TYR A 126 -1.27 -2.84 -19.66
C TYR A 126 -1.79 -1.42 -19.42
N GLY A 127 -1.15 -0.44 -20.06
CA GLY A 127 -1.61 0.94 -20.09
C GLY A 127 -1.15 1.81 -18.93
N ASN A 128 -1.86 2.92 -18.74
CA ASN A 128 -1.63 3.89 -17.66
C ASN A 128 -2.57 3.54 -16.49
N VAL A 129 -2.07 2.78 -15.52
CA VAL A 129 -2.90 2.16 -14.49
C VAL A 129 -2.27 2.21 -13.11
N SER A 130 -3.13 2.16 -12.09
CA SER A 130 -2.76 2.06 -10.68
C SER A 130 -3.39 0.85 -10.02
N ALA A 131 -2.69 0.26 -9.06
CA ALA A 131 -3.21 -0.82 -8.22
C ALA A 131 -2.73 -0.67 -6.78
N PHE A 132 -3.51 -1.25 -5.86
CA PHE A 132 -3.23 -1.29 -4.43
C PHE A 132 -3.06 -2.74 -4.03
N TYR A 133 -2.03 -3.03 -3.26
CA TYR A 133 -1.60 -4.37 -2.88
C TYR A 133 -1.55 -4.49 -1.38
N LEU A 134 -2.08 -5.58 -0.85
CA LEU A 134 -2.08 -5.88 0.57
C LEU A 134 -1.38 -7.21 0.83
N TRP A 135 -0.41 -7.19 1.73
CA TRP A 135 0.20 -8.35 2.38
C TRP A 135 -0.19 -8.32 3.85
N ASN A 136 -0.69 -9.42 4.37
CA ASN A 136 -1.09 -9.53 5.78
C ASN A 136 0.10 -9.85 6.70
N ASN A 137 1.15 -10.47 6.17
CA ASN A 137 2.32 -10.88 6.94
C ASN A 137 3.58 -10.95 6.07
N ALA A 138 3.99 -9.82 5.51
CA ALA A 138 5.25 -9.74 4.76
C ALA A 138 6.46 -9.79 5.69
N ALA A 139 7.51 -10.51 5.30
CA ALA A 139 8.79 -10.38 5.98
C ALA A 139 9.40 -8.98 5.67
N PRO A 140 10.02 -8.31 6.64
CA PRO A 140 10.63 -7.01 6.41
C PRO A 140 11.61 -7.03 5.24
N GLY A 141 11.47 -6.08 4.31
CA GLY A 141 12.33 -5.96 3.13
C GLY A 141 12.18 -7.05 2.07
N SER A 142 11.18 -7.93 2.19
CA SER A 142 10.96 -9.00 1.21
C SER A 142 10.27 -8.54 -0.06
N ILE A 143 9.50 -7.44 0.01
CA ILE A 143 8.70 -6.95 -1.12
C ILE A 143 9.60 -6.19 -2.09
N HIS A 144 9.58 -6.59 -3.36
CA HIS A 144 10.32 -5.92 -4.44
C HIS A 144 9.61 -6.09 -5.79
N LEU A 145 9.91 -5.20 -6.73
CA LEU A 145 9.46 -5.34 -8.12
C LEU A 145 10.29 -6.41 -8.83
N THR A 146 9.62 -7.34 -9.49
CA THR A 146 10.25 -8.32 -10.40
C THR A 146 10.39 -7.78 -11.82
N ASP A 147 9.55 -6.80 -12.18
CA ASP A 147 9.62 -6.06 -13.42
C ASP A 147 9.39 -4.57 -13.13
N THR A 148 10.32 -3.74 -13.59
CA THR A 148 10.31 -2.30 -13.39
C THR A 148 9.80 -1.53 -14.60
N GLN A 149 9.43 -2.24 -15.68
CA GLN A 149 8.97 -1.58 -16.90
C GLN A 149 7.69 -0.79 -16.63
N GLY A 150 7.75 0.48 -16.94
CA GLY A 150 6.64 1.41 -16.77
C GLY A 150 6.32 1.81 -15.33
N TYR A 151 7.01 1.28 -14.33
CA TYR A 151 6.88 1.78 -12.97
C TYR A 151 7.10 3.31 -12.93
N SER A 152 6.23 4.00 -12.22
CA SER A 152 6.20 5.46 -12.25
C SER A 152 6.02 6.10 -10.87
N ASN A 153 5.17 5.56 -10.01
CA ASN A 153 4.91 6.09 -8.68
C ASN A 153 4.62 4.97 -7.68
N ALA A 154 4.95 5.21 -6.41
CA ALA A 154 4.54 4.33 -5.31
C ALA A 154 4.09 5.13 -4.09
N VAL A 155 3.19 4.54 -3.31
CA VAL A 155 2.77 5.07 -2.02
C VAL A 155 2.68 3.92 -1.01
N LEU A 156 3.43 4.02 0.07
CA LEU A 156 3.32 3.10 1.20
C LEU A 156 2.33 3.67 2.20
N TYR A 157 1.11 3.13 2.22
CA TYR A 157 0.06 3.58 3.12
C TYR A 157 0.24 3.05 4.53
N ARG A 158 0.65 1.78 4.65
CA ARG A 158 0.79 1.09 5.93
C ARG A 158 1.90 0.06 5.85
N ALA A 159 2.72 0.00 6.90
CA ALA A 159 3.59 -1.12 7.18
C ALA A 159 3.62 -1.29 8.70
N THR A 160 3.15 -2.43 9.18
CA THR A 160 3.22 -2.79 10.59
C THR A 160 4.43 -3.69 10.76
N SER A 161 5.64 -3.10 10.80
CA SER A 161 6.80 -3.89 11.15
C SER A 161 6.59 -4.43 12.58
N THR A 162 6.50 -5.73 12.73
CA THR A 162 6.77 -6.34 14.02
C THR A 162 8.25 -6.12 14.28
N ALA A 163 8.58 -5.04 14.97
CA ALA A 163 9.94 -4.83 15.44
C ALA A 163 10.29 -6.03 16.32
N VAL A 164 10.99 -7.01 15.77
CA VAL A 164 11.63 -8.05 16.57
C VAL A 164 12.58 -7.30 17.48
N PRO A 165 12.46 -7.41 18.83
CA PRO A 165 13.37 -6.73 19.71
C PRO A 165 14.79 -7.03 19.28
N GLU A 166 15.57 -5.98 18.99
CA GLU A 166 16.93 -6.12 18.47
C GLU A 166 17.76 -7.04 19.39
N PRO A 167 18.74 -7.78 18.83
CA PRO A 167 19.61 -8.67 19.63
C PRO A 167 20.21 -7.96 20.86
N ALA A 168 20.44 -6.65 20.78
CA ALA A 168 20.86 -5.82 21.89
C ALA A 168 19.83 -5.78 23.03
N THR A 169 18.54 -5.74 22.74
CA THR A 169 17.46 -5.77 23.74
C THR A 169 17.42 -7.12 24.45
N TRP A 170 17.58 -8.20 23.73
CA TRP A 170 17.70 -9.54 24.32
C TRP A 170 18.95 -9.68 25.19
N ALA A 171 20.10 -9.16 24.72
CA ALA A 171 21.36 -9.16 25.47
C ALA A 171 21.22 -8.36 26.78
N MET A 172 20.61 -7.17 26.73
CA MET A 172 20.37 -6.34 27.91
C MET A 172 19.41 -6.99 28.89
N MET A 173 18.38 -7.67 28.41
CA MET A 173 17.44 -8.41 29.23
C MET A 173 18.13 -9.59 29.94
N LEU A 174 18.94 -10.37 29.22
CA LEU A 174 19.71 -11.49 29.80
C LEU A 174 20.76 -11.00 30.81
N LEU A 175 21.45 -9.88 30.51
CA LEU A 175 22.42 -9.28 31.45
C LEU A 175 21.69 -8.76 32.69
N GLY A 176 20.54 -8.14 32.58
CA GLY A 176 19.72 -7.66 33.70
C GLY A 176 19.28 -8.82 34.61
N PHE A 177 18.70 -9.86 34.04
CA PHE A 177 18.30 -11.05 34.82
C PHE A 177 19.50 -11.79 35.40
N GLY A 178 20.61 -11.90 34.69
CA GLY A 178 21.85 -12.48 35.18
C GLY A 178 22.41 -11.73 36.40
N ALA A 179 22.44 -10.40 36.33
CA ALA A 179 22.93 -9.57 37.45
C ALA A 179 22.03 -9.73 38.72
N VAL A 180 20.69 -9.72 38.54
CA VAL A 180 19.75 -9.94 39.66
C VAL A 180 19.91 -11.35 40.25
N GLY A 181 20.10 -12.38 39.42
CA GLY A 181 20.33 -13.76 39.84
C GLY A 181 21.62 -13.90 40.65
N MET A 182 22.72 -13.27 40.23
CA MET A 182 23.99 -13.27 40.97
C MET A 182 23.88 -12.52 42.31
N ALA A 183 23.22 -11.36 42.33
CA ALA A 183 23.00 -10.59 43.55
C ALA A 183 22.17 -11.37 44.59
N SER A 184 21.15 -12.10 44.14
CA SER A 184 20.31 -12.95 45.01
C SER A 184 21.10 -14.13 45.59
N ARG A 185 22.00 -14.71 44.81
CA ARG A 185 22.84 -15.83 45.24
C ARG A 185 23.89 -15.40 46.28
N SER A 186 24.49 -14.21 46.12
CA SER A 186 25.47 -13.70 47.08
C SER A 186 24.86 -13.42 48.44
N ARG A 187 23.65 -12.89 48.51
CA ARG A 187 22.92 -12.63 49.76
C ARG A 187 22.61 -13.91 50.55
N ARG A 188 22.38 -15.02 49.88
CA ARG A 188 22.16 -16.32 50.53
C ARG A 188 23.44 -16.86 51.19
N ARG A 189 24.60 -16.70 50.57
CA ARG A 189 25.89 -17.14 51.11
C ARG A 189 26.29 -16.38 52.39
N THR A 190 26.09 -15.07 52.42
CA THR A 190 26.39 -14.25 53.63
C THR A 190 25.49 -14.61 54.81
N ARG A 191 24.23 -14.99 54.58
CA ARG A 191 23.35 -15.41 55.67
C ARG A 191 23.74 -16.78 56.26
N LEU A 192 24.22 -17.72 55.46
CA LEU A 192 24.68 -19.02 55.93
C LEU A 192 25.96 -18.94 56.79
N LEU A 193 26.87 -18.02 56.43
CA LEU A 193 28.10 -17.81 57.23
C LEU A 193 27.83 -17.10 58.57
N ALA A 194 26.79 -16.26 58.67
CA ALA A 194 26.39 -15.59 59.88
C ALA A 194 25.63 -16.51 60.89
N GLN A 195 25.21 -17.70 60.46
CA GLN A 195 24.55 -18.70 61.33
C GLN A 195 25.54 -19.72 61.96
N ILE A 196 26.79 -19.73 61.54
CA ILE A 196 27.83 -20.68 61.97
C ILE A 196 28.84 -20.02 62.95
N ALA A 197 28.77 -18.69 63.07
CA ALA A 197 29.55 -17.90 64.02
C ALA A 197 28.74 -17.56 65.26
#